data_ce50eccf6ddfa37deb1db82007ce2979
#
_entry.id   ce50eccf6ddfa37deb1db82007ce2979
#
_cell.length_a   1.000
_cell.length_b   1.000
_cell.length_c   1.000
_cell.angle_alpha   90.00
_cell.angle_beta   90.00
_cell.angle_gamma   90.00
#
_symmetry.space_group_name_H-M   'P 1'
#
loop_
_entity.id
_entity.type
_entity.pdbx_description
1 polymer ?
#
loop_
_entity_poly.entity_id
_entity_poly.type
_entity_poly.pdbx_seq_one_letter_code
_entity_poly.pdbx_strand_id
1 'polypeptide(L)'
;ISAEATPLSPFTPRGAYWAAQRRFTRLGRHWSTGVKLGVDTGFDSGSTLDYVYQNRPQGRNAFGRAIDRYYLDAVGWRGIRQRKANIGQAIQTATQHLREKGKPVHVLDIASGHGRYVLDALAAEALPESVRLRDYSPINVAAGQALIAERGLQSTVSFEEANAYDR
;
A
#
# COMPACT_ATOMS: atom_id res chain seq x y z
N ILE A 1 22.31 16.50 -1.18
CA ILE A 1 21.44 16.13 -0.03
C ILE A 1 21.14 17.34 0.86
N SER A 2 22.06 18.29 1.06
CA SER A 2 21.84 19.47 1.93
C SER A 2 20.94 20.55 1.31
N ALA A 3 20.80 20.61 -0.01
CA ALA A 3 19.98 21.64 -0.68
C ALA A 3 18.45 21.42 -0.56
N GLU A 4 18.02 20.20 -0.23
CA GLU A 4 16.61 19.87 -0.05
C GLU A 4 16.09 20.10 1.38
N ALA A 5 16.98 20.28 2.34
CA ALA A 5 16.63 20.48 3.75
C ALA A 5 16.16 21.91 4.07
N THR A 6 16.43 22.90 3.19
CA THR A 6 16.04 24.29 3.42
C THR A 6 14.72 24.59 2.73
N PRO A 7 13.66 24.99 3.47
CA PRO A 7 12.39 25.38 2.85
C PRO A 7 12.60 26.52 1.85
N LEU A 8 12.13 26.35 0.62
CA LEU A 8 12.18 27.41 -0.39
C LEU A 8 11.36 28.62 0.07
N SER A 9 11.94 29.82 -0.06
CA SER A 9 11.22 31.04 0.25
C SER A 9 9.94 31.16 -0.60
N PRO A 10 8.76 31.41 0.01
CA PRO A 10 7.49 31.52 -0.71
C PRO A 10 7.45 32.72 -1.67
N PHE A 11 8.39 33.65 -1.57
CA PHE A 11 8.51 34.82 -2.45
C PHE A 11 9.25 34.54 -3.76
N THR A 12 9.76 33.32 -3.96
CA THR A 12 10.31 32.89 -5.27
C THR A 12 9.23 32.17 -6.08
N PRO A 13 9.24 32.23 -7.44
CA PRO A 13 8.27 31.53 -8.27
C PRO A 13 8.18 30.04 -7.93
N ARG A 14 9.32 29.37 -7.72
CA ARG A 14 9.39 27.97 -7.32
C ARG A 14 8.84 27.73 -5.91
N GLY A 15 9.14 28.61 -4.97
CA GLY A 15 8.63 28.53 -3.60
C GLY A 15 7.13 28.80 -3.54
N ALA A 16 6.62 29.77 -4.30
CA ALA A 16 5.19 30.06 -4.43
C ALA A 16 4.43 28.84 -5.00
N TYR A 17 4.96 28.20 -6.04
CA TYR A 17 4.39 26.98 -6.60
C TYR A 17 4.27 25.87 -5.52
N TRP A 18 5.34 25.60 -4.79
CA TRP A 18 5.31 24.56 -3.74
C TRP A 18 4.43 24.95 -2.55
N ALA A 19 4.35 26.23 -2.21
CA ALA A 19 3.42 26.72 -1.18
C ALA A 19 1.95 26.52 -1.61
N ALA A 20 1.62 26.84 -2.87
CA ALA A 20 0.30 26.61 -3.44
C ALA A 20 -0.04 25.10 -3.47
N GLN A 21 0.89 24.26 -3.89
CA GLN A 21 0.71 22.80 -3.89
C GLN A 21 0.44 22.27 -2.49
N ARG A 22 1.21 22.65 -1.49
CA ARG A 22 0.97 22.25 -0.09
C ARG A 22 -0.40 22.73 0.41
N ARG A 23 -0.81 23.96 0.05
CA ARG A 23 -2.13 24.48 0.43
C ARG A 23 -3.25 23.71 -0.25
N PHE A 24 -3.11 23.42 -1.54
CA PHE A 24 -4.08 22.62 -2.31
C PHE A 24 -4.23 21.19 -1.73
N THR A 25 -3.11 20.54 -1.42
CA THR A 25 -3.12 19.21 -0.80
C THR A 25 -3.82 19.24 0.56
N ARG A 26 -3.52 20.25 1.40
CA ARG A 26 -4.18 20.39 2.71
C ARG A 26 -5.68 20.64 2.57
N LEU A 27 -6.12 21.40 1.59
CA LEU A 27 -7.55 21.64 1.34
C LEU A 27 -8.23 20.38 0.76
N GLY A 28 -7.57 19.70 -0.17
CA GLY A 28 -8.07 18.48 -0.81
C GLY A 28 -8.41 17.36 0.17
N ARG A 29 -7.73 17.31 1.34
CA ARG A 29 -8.02 16.31 2.40
C ARG A 29 -9.45 16.34 2.92
N HIS A 30 -10.17 17.44 2.78
CA HIS A 30 -11.55 17.56 3.26
C HIS A 30 -12.57 16.85 2.37
N TRP A 31 -12.24 16.62 1.10
CA TRP A 31 -13.12 16.00 0.11
C TRP A 31 -12.60 14.65 -0.41
N SER A 32 -11.27 14.49 -0.51
CA SER A 32 -10.60 13.31 -1.04
C SER A 32 -10.14 12.39 0.08
N THR A 33 -10.55 11.14 0.03
CA THR A 33 -10.09 10.09 0.94
C THR A 33 -8.61 9.77 0.72
N GLY A 34 -8.17 9.67 -0.52
CA GLY A 34 -6.77 9.36 -0.85
C GLY A 34 -5.81 10.46 -0.42
N VAL A 35 -6.16 11.73 -0.68
CA VAL A 35 -5.33 12.87 -0.21
C VAL A 35 -5.33 12.95 1.31
N LYS A 36 -6.48 12.75 1.96
CA LYS A 36 -6.56 12.73 3.42
C LYS A 36 -5.66 11.66 4.01
N LEU A 37 -5.74 10.44 3.50
CA LEU A 37 -4.95 9.31 3.97
C LEU A 37 -3.45 9.59 3.83
N GLY A 38 -3.01 10.07 2.66
CA GLY A 38 -1.61 10.42 2.43
C GLY A 38 -1.09 11.54 3.34
N VAL A 39 -1.92 12.54 3.68
CA VAL A 39 -1.55 13.61 4.62
C VAL A 39 -1.48 13.10 6.05
N ASP A 40 -2.39 12.21 6.45
CA ASP A 40 -2.52 11.74 7.84
C ASP A 40 -1.51 10.62 8.18
N THR A 41 -1.18 9.75 7.23
CA THR A 41 -0.35 8.56 7.47
C THR A 41 0.99 8.55 6.71
N GLY A 42 1.19 9.46 5.77
CA GLY A 42 2.30 9.45 4.82
C GLY A 42 1.90 8.87 3.46
N PHE A 43 2.40 9.47 2.38
CA PHE A 43 2.11 9.01 1.02
C PHE A 43 2.78 7.68 0.66
N ASP A 44 3.75 7.24 1.44
CA ASP A 44 4.46 5.97 1.35
C ASP A 44 4.01 4.93 2.39
N SER A 45 3.01 5.27 3.22
CA SER A 45 2.49 4.37 4.25
C SER A 45 1.77 3.15 3.68
N GLY A 46 1.75 2.06 4.45
CA GLY A 46 1.00 0.85 4.10
C GLY A 46 -0.49 1.12 3.82
N SER A 47 -1.10 2.03 4.59
CA SER A 47 -2.50 2.43 4.41
C SER A 47 -2.73 3.18 3.09
N THR A 48 -1.83 4.11 2.72
CA THR A 48 -1.91 4.82 1.44
C THR A 48 -1.69 3.86 0.26
N LEU A 49 -0.70 2.96 0.37
CA LEU A 49 -0.45 1.96 -0.67
C LEU A 49 -1.63 1.00 -0.82
N ASP A 50 -2.26 0.58 0.26
CA ASP A 50 -3.45 -0.27 0.22
C ASP A 50 -4.62 0.42 -0.50
N TYR A 51 -4.87 1.70 -0.22
CA TYR A 51 -5.87 2.50 -0.94
C TYR A 51 -5.58 2.58 -2.45
N VAL A 52 -4.31 2.79 -2.81
CA VAL A 52 -3.86 2.80 -4.21
C VAL A 52 -4.06 1.43 -4.87
N TYR A 53 -3.80 0.34 -4.16
CA TYR A 53 -4.02 -1.03 -4.65
C TYR A 53 -5.48 -1.34 -4.90
N GLN A 54 -6.40 -0.83 -4.07
CA GLN A 54 -7.84 -0.97 -4.26
C GLN A 54 -8.33 -0.19 -5.49
N ASN A 55 -7.69 0.92 -5.84
CA ASN A 55 -8.02 1.78 -6.98
C ASN A 55 -9.50 2.19 -7.05
N ARG A 56 -10.13 2.43 -5.90
CA ARG A 56 -11.54 2.82 -5.78
C ARG A 56 -11.64 4.23 -5.20
N PRO A 57 -12.18 5.21 -5.93
CA PRO A 57 -12.41 6.54 -5.40
C PRO A 57 -13.47 6.49 -4.27
N GLN A 58 -13.13 6.99 -3.09
CA GLN A 58 -14.00 6.95 -1.90
C GLN A 58 -14.26 8.35 -1.31
N GLY A 59 -14.05 9.41 -2.09
CA GLY A 59 -14.30 10.77 -1.66
C GLY A 59 -15.74 10.99 -1.18
N ARG A 60 -15.93 11.89 -0.22
CA ARG A 60 -17.16 12.12 0.53
C ARG A 60 -18.40 12.44 -0.34
N ASN A 61 -18.19 12.99 -1.54
CA ASN A 61 -19.24 13.34 -2.50
C ASN A 61 -18.71 13.17 -3.93
N ALA A 62 -19.50 13.54 -4.92
CA ALA A 62 -19.11 13.41 -6.33
C ALA A 62 -17.82 14.18 -6.66
N PHE A 63 -17.68 15.40 -6.13
CA PHE A 63 -16.47 16.21 -6.30
C PHE A 63 -15.24 15.55 -5.63
N GLY A 64 -15.38 15.07 -4.41
CA GLY A 64 -14.30 14.34 -3.70
C GLY A 64 -13.90 13.06 -4.42
N ARG A 65 -14.85 12.32 -4.99
CA ARG A 65 -14.55 11.14 -5.82
C ARG A 65 -13.85 11.51 -7.13
N ALA A 66 -14.16 12.65 -7.74
CA ALA A 66 -13.42 13.13 -8.90
C ALA A 66 -11.96 13.49 -8.56
N ILE A 67 -11.72 14.13 -7.39
CA ILE A 67 -10.36 14.39 -6.88
C ILE A 67 -9.63 13.07 -6.63
N ASP A 68 -10.28 12.09 -5.97
CA ASP A 68 -9.70 10.78 -5.74
C ASP A 68 -9.35 10.06 -7.06
N ARG A 69 -10.20 10.15 -8.07
CA ARG A 69 -9.91 9.58 -9.39
C ARG A 69 -8.66 10.20 -9.98
N TYR A 70 -8.58 11.53 -10.00
CA TYR A 70 -7.40 12.25 -10.47
C TYR A 70 -6.13 11.86 -9.68
N TYR A 71 -6.25 11.77 -8.35
CA TYR A 71 -5.17 11.32 -7.48
C TYR A 71 -4.70 9.90 -7.81
N LEU A 72 -5.63 8.94 -7.92
CA LEU A 72 -5.33 7.55 -8.21
C LEU A 72 -4.78 7.35 -9.64
N ASP A 73 -5.12 8.22 -10.59
CA ASP A 73 -4.64 8.16 -11.96
C ASP A 73 -3.26 8.80 -12.17
N ALA A 74 -2.68 9.40 -11.12
CA ALA A 74 -1.31 9.91 -11.19
C ALA A 74 -0.33 8.82 -11.62
N VAL A 75 0.67 9.20 -12.42
CA VAL A 75 1.63 8.26 -13.02
C VAL A 75 2.36 7.41 -11.97
N GLY A 76 2.70 7.99 -10.81
CA GLY A 76 3.32 7.26 -9.70
C GLY A 76 2.43 6.13 -9.18
N TRP A 77 1.14 6.41 -8.97
CA TRP A 77 0.20 5.40 -8.47
C TRP A 77 -0.12 4.32 -9.50
N ARG A 78 -0.16 4.66 -10.78
CA ARG A 78 -0.23 3.65 -11.86
C ARG A 78 0.98 2.73 -11.84
N GLY A 79 2.19 3.28 -11.64
CA GLY A 79 3.42 2.50 -11.48
C GLY A 79 3.38 1.57 -10.25
N ILE A 80 2.86 2.05 -9.12
CA ILE A 80 2.67 1.26 -7.90
C ILE A 80 1.69 0.09 -8.14
N ARG A 81 0.59 0.31 -8.84
CA ARG A 81 -0.33 -0.77 -9.21
C ARG A 81 0.28 -1.77 -10.20
N GLN A 82 1.08 -1.29 -11.15
CA GLN A 82 1.83 -2.18 -12.03
C GLN A 82 2.84 -3.02 -11.25
N ARG A 83 3.55 -2.42 -10.29
CA ARG A 83 4.45 -3.16 -9.38
C ARG A 83 3.71 -4.25 -8.63
N LYS A 84 2.51 -3.95 -8.09
CA LYS A 84 1.65 -4.97 -7.44
C LYS A 84 1.36 -6.14 -8.37
N ALA A 85 0.96 -5.89 -9.61
CA ALA A 85 0.68 -6.93 -10.60
C ALA A 85 1.92 -7.79 -10.90
N ASN A 86 3.08 -7.16 -11.09
CA ASN A 86 4.34 -7.85 -11.36
C ASN A 86 4.78 -8.73 -10.17
N ILE A 87 4.67 -8.21 -8.94
CA ILE A 87 4.98 -8.99 -7.72
C ILE A 87 4.00 -10.17 -7.59
N GLY A 88 2.70 -9.94 -7.81
CA GLY A 88 1.70 -11.00 -7.78
C GLY A 88 2.04 -12.13 -8.75
N GLN A 89 2.40 -11.80 -9.97
CA GLN A 89 2.81 -12.77 -10.97
C GLN A 89 4.10 -13.53 -10.56
N ALA A 90 5.07 -12.83 -9.99
CA ALA A 90 6.31 -13.47 -9.50
C ALA A 90 6.02 -14.45 -8.36
N ILE A 91 5.17 -14.09 -7.40
CA ILE A 91 4.74 -15.00 -6.31
C ILE A 91 4.06 -16.24 -6.89
N GLN A 92 3.12 -16.08 -7.81
CA GLN A 92 2.41 -17.20 -8.45
C GLN A 92 3.38 -18.13 -9.20
N THR A 93 4.29 -17.58 -9.99
CA THR A 93 5.30 -18.35 -10.71
C THR A 93 6.21 -19.13 -9.76
N ALA A 94 6.68 -18.48 -8.69
CA ALA A 94 7.55 -19.12 -7.70
C ALA A 94 6.84 -20.25 -6.94
N THR A 95 5.60 -20.01 -6.52
CA THR A 95 4.79 -21.03 -5.83
C THR A 95 4.48 -22.21 -6.72
N GLN A 96 4.10 -21.98 -7.96
CA GLN A 96 3.86 -23.06 -8.94
C GLN A 96 5.13 -23.89 -9.15
N HIS A 97 6.27 -23.24 -9.36
CA HIS A 97 7.53 -23.94 -9.59
C HIS A 97 7.95 -24.84 -8.40
N LEU A 98 7.72 -24.39 -7.17
CA LEU A 98 7.99 -25.22 -5.99
C LEU A 98 7.07 -26.42 -5.92
N ARG A 99 5.79 -26.26 -6.23
CA ARG A 99 4.81 -27.36 -6.27
C ARG A 99 5.13 -28.40 -7.32
N GLU A 100 5.50 -27.97 -8.52
CA GLU A 100 5.92 -28.88 -9.62
C GLU A 100 7.11 -29.75 -9.21
N LYS A 101 7.93 -29.26 -8.27
CA LYS A 101 9.05 -30.00 -7.67
C LYS A 101 8.67 -30.82 -6.44
N GLY A 102 7.39 -30.88 -6.08
CA GLY A 102 6.90 -31.56 -4.88
C GLY A 102 7.41 -30.92 -3.57
N LYS A 103 7.75 -29.62 -3.57
CA LYS A 103 8.25 -28.92 -2.40
C LYS A 103 7.13 -28.18 -1.68
N PRO A 104 7.13 -28.13 -0.34
CA PRO A 104 6.20 -27.31 0.40
C PRO A 104 6.47 -25.81 0.12
N VAL A 105 5.40 -25.02 0.12
CA VAL A 105 5.46 -23.59 -0.15
C VAL A 105 5.22 -22.81 1.13
N HIS A 106 6.24 -22.10 1.60
CA HIS A 106 6.14 -21.19 2.73
C HIS A 106 6.47 -19.78 2.26
N VAL A 107 5.58 -18.82 2.53
CA VAL A 107 5.74 -17.43 2.15
C VAL A 107 6.03 -16.59 3.39
N LEU A 108 7.12 -15.84 3.36
CA LEU A 108 7.43 -14.80 4.34
C LEU A 108 7.50 -13.46 3.63
N ASP A 109 6.74 -12.49 4.11
CA ASP A 109 6.76 -11.11 3.63
C ASP A 109 7.08 -10.14 4.78
N ILE A 110 8.09 -9.32 4.58
CA ILE A 110 8.63 -8.37 5.57
C ILE A 110 8.34 -6.96 5.10
N ALA A 111 7.84 -6.11 6.01
CA ALA A 111 7.31 -4.79 5.71
C ALA A 111 6.10 -4.85 4.77
N SER A 112 5.17 -5.74 5.10
CA SER A 112 4.02 -6.12 4.26
C SER A 112 2.99 -5.00 4.06
N GLY A 113 3.04 -3.92 4.82
CA GLY A 113 1.95 -2.95 4.89
C GLY A 113 0.66 -3.65 5.36
N HIS A 114 -0.42 -3.58 4.60
CA HIS A 114 -1.64 -4.37 4.90
C HIS A 114 -1.59 -5.82 4.34
N GLY A 115 -0.54 -6.21 3.62
CA GLY A 115 -0.40 -7.54 3.03
C GLY A 115 -1.32 -7.83 1.84
N ARG A 116 -2.17 -6.88 1.40
CA ARG A 116 -3.16 -7.09 0.33
C ARG A 116 -2.55 -7.68 -0.95
N TYR A 117 -1.38 -7.21 -1.37
CA TYR A 117 -0.77 -7.66 -2.63
C TYR A 117 -0.35 -9.14 -2.58
N VAL A 118 0.10 -9.63 -1.41
CA VAL A 118 0.40 -11.04 -1.19
C VAL A 118 -0.90 -11.85 -1.19
N LEU A 119 -1.90 -11.41 -0.41
CA LEU A 119 -3.19 -12.10 -0.31
C LEU A 119 -3.93 -12.15 -1.64
N ASP A 120 -3.79 -11.12 -2.50
CA ASP A 120 -4.38 -11.12 -3.84
C ASP A 120 -3.63 -12.05 -4.80
N ALA A 121 -2.32 -12.24 -4.60
CA ALA A 121 -1.50 -13.13 -5.42
C ALA A 121 -1.72 -14.61 -5.10
N LEU A 122 -2.08 -14.91 -3.87
CA LEU A 122 -2.40 -16.25 -3.41
C LEU A 122 -3.84 -16.58 -3.82
N ALA A 123 -4.03 -17.06 -5.05
CA ALA A 123 -5.34 -17.46 -5.53
C ALA A 123 -5.96 -18.54 -4.64
N ALA A 124 -7.29 -18.50 -4.49
CA ALA A 124 -8.07 -19.38 -3.62
C ALA A 124 -7.93 -20.89 -3.96
N GLU A 125 -7.47 -21.23 -5.16
CA GLU A 125 -7.37 -22.61 -5.63
C GLU A 125 -6.16 -23.40 -5.10
N ALA A 126 -5.13 -22.71 -4.64
CA ALA A 126 -3.92 -23.35 -4.15
C ALA A 126 -3.21 -22.45 -3.14
N LEU A 127 -3.67 -22.46 -1.88
CA LEU A 127 -2.97 -21.80 -0.79
C LEU A 127 -1.64 -22.49 -0.51
N PRO A 128 -0.58 -21.74 -0.14
CA PRO A 128 0.65 -22.32 0.37
C PRO A 128 0.41 -22.97 1.73
N GLU A 129 1.35 -23.79 2.19
CA GLU A 129 1.30 -24.44 3.50
C GLU A 129 1.32 -23.44 4.64
N SER A 130 2.00 -22.31 4.46
CA SER A 130 1.92 -21.18 5.39
C SER A 130 2.29 -19.85 4.73
N VAL A 131 1.67 -18.78 5.22
CA VAL A 131 2.03 -17.40 4.90
C VAL A 131 2.24 -16.65 6.19
N ARG A 132 3.39 -16.02 6.34
CA ARG A 132 3.69 -15.14 7.46
C ARG A 132 3.95 -13.73 6.95
N LEU A 133 3.11 -12.80 7.37
CA LEU A 133 3.25 -11.38 7.08
C LEU A 133 3.80 -10.68 8.32
N ARG A 134 4.70 -9.74 8.12
CA ARG A 134 5.34 -8.95 9.17
C ARG A 134 5.34 -7.47 8.82
N ASP A 135 5.02 -6.64 9.79
CA ASP A 135 5.19 -5.19 9.68
C ASP A 135 5.48 -4.60 11.07
N TYR A 136 6.21 -3.50 11.12
CA TYR A 136 6.53 -2.84 12.38
C TYR A 136 5.38 -1.94 12.89
N SER A 137 4.43 -1.58 12.01
CA SER A 137 3.34 -0.69 12.33
C SER A 137 2.12 -1.47 12.86
N PRO A 138 1.68 -1.24 14.11
CA PRO A 138 0.49 -1.90 14.65
C PRO A 138 -0.77 -1.57 13.83
N ILE A 139 -0.83 -0.42 13.19
CA ILE A 139 -1.95 -0.05 12.29
C ILE A 139 -1.98 -0.97 11.08
N ASN A 140 -0.83 -1.23 10.47
CA ASN A 140 -0.72 -2.13 9.32
C ASN A 140 -1.08 -3.56 9.71
N VAL A 141 -0.57 -4.03 10.85
CA VAL A 141 -0.85 -5.37 11.39
C VAL A 141 -2.34 -5.55 11.63
N ALA A 142 -2.98 -4.63 12.34
CA ALA A 142 -4.41 -4.69 12.61
C ALA A 142 -5.26 -4.70 11.32
N ALA A 143 -4.92 -3.85 10.35
CA ALA A 143 -5.61 -3.81 9.06
C ALA A 143 -5.40 -5.11 8.26
N GLY A 144 -4.20 -5.66 8.26
CA GLY A 144 -3.90 -6.93 7.60
C GLY A 144 -4.59 -8.12 8.26
N GLN A 145 -4.63 -8.18 9.59
CA GLN A 145 -5.40 -9.20 10.33
C GLN A 145 -6.89 -9.14 10.01
N ALA A 146 -7.47 -7.93 9.93
CA ALA A 146 -8.85 -7.76 9.51
C ALA A 146 -9.10 -8.28 8.08
N LEU A 147 -8.18 -7.99 7.16
CA LEU A 147 -8.24 -8.47 5.77
C LEU A 147 -8.12 -10.00 5.67
N ILE A 148 -7.27 -10.62 6.49
CA ILE A 148 -7.12 -12.08 6.59
C ILE A 148 -8.44 -12.69 7.10
N ALA A 149 -9.05 -12.10 8.13
CA ALA A 149 -10.32 -12.55 8.69
C ALA A 149 -11.46 -12.41 7.67
N GLU A 150 -11.55 -11.28 6.97
CA GLU A 150 -12.55 -11.04 5.91
C GLU A 150 -12.49 -12.12 4.81
N ARG A 151 -11.29 -12.63 4.52
CA ARG A 151 -11.06 -13.65 3.49
C ARG A 151 -11.13 -15.09 3.99
N GLY A 152 -11.30 -15.31 5.29
CA GLY A 152 -11.31 -16.67 5.87
C GLY A 152 -9.97 -17.40 5.81
N LEU A 153 -8.84 -16.67 5.85
CA LEU A 153 -7.49 -17.24 5.63
C LEU A 153 -6.70 -17.49 6.93
N GLN A 154 -7.34 -17.38 8.10
CA GLN A 154 -6.67 -17.44 9.41
C GLN A 154 -5.95 -18.76 9.69
N SER A 155 -6.36 -19.84 9.05
CA SER A 155 -5.72 -21.17 9.20
C SER A 155 -4.37 -21.26 8.50
N THR A 156 -4.11 -20.43 7.50
CA THR A 156 -2.92 -20.50 6.64
C THR A 156 -2.05 -19.25 6.75
N VAL A 157 -2.66 -18.11 7.04
CA VAL A 157 -1.99 -16.81 7.04
C VAL A 157 -1.94 -16.25 8.45
N SER A 158 -0.74 -15.92 8.91
CA SER A 158 -0.51 -15.18 10.14
C SER A 158 0.07 -13.79 9.84
N PHE A 159 -0.25 -12.82 10.68
CA PHE A 159 0.31 -11.48 10.63
C PHE A 159 0.78 -11.06 12.02
N GLU A 160 2.05 -10.74 12.14
CA GLU A 160 2.68 -10.36 13.41
C GLU A 160 3.36 -8.99 13.32
N GLU A 161 3.35 -8.26 14.44
CA GLU A 161 4.15 -7.05 14.59
C GLU A 161 5.60 -7.45 14.79
N ALA A 162 6.48 -6.99 13.89
CA ALA A 162 7.91 -7.27 13.98
C ALA A 162 8.71 -6.22 13.23
N ASN A 163 9.80 -5.79 13.83
CA ASN A 163 10.77 -4.93 13.18
C ASN A 163 11.69 -5.78 12.28
N ALA A 164 11.88 -5.38 11.03
CA ALA A 164 12.74 -6.08 10.07
C ALA A 164 14.22 -6.15 10.50
N TYR A 165 14.64 -5.29 11.42
CA TYR A 165 16.01 -5.19 11.93
C TYR A 165 16.22 -5.91 13.26
N ASP A 166 15.15 -6.42 13.90
CA ASP A 166 15.27 -7.21 15.12
C ASP A 166 15.78 -8.61 14.76
N ARG A 167 16.74 -9.10 15.57
CA ARG A 167 17.35 -10.42 15.41
C ARG A 167 16.60 -11.47 16.22
#